data_9b009c5a37383a666dede3ee84a32f7e
#
_entry.id   9b009c5a37383a666dede3ee84a32f7e
#
_cell.length_a   1.000
_cell.length_b   1.000
_cell.length_c   1.000
_cell.angle_alpha   90.00
_cell.angle_beta   90.00
_cell.angle_gamma   90.00
#
_symmetry.space_group_name_H-M   'P 1'
#
loop_
_entity.id
_entity.type
_entity.pdbx_description
1 polymer ?
#
loop_
_entity_poly.entity_id
_entity_poly.type
_entity_poly.pdbx_seq_one_letter_code
_entity_poly.pdbx_strand_id
1 'polypeptide(L)'
;MISITPKQPKYQIRSFWKLTLALSCLLAVVLSLASNSVAASESPRIKRISLMTSDLDQSIAFFTEVIGFTLDFEGTLPPNTEPFLGPVFNVDSAKPIRRALLSTASEPRGLFLIEHRQLPLLDKTAPRPVVTVVQVDDLEETLDRATQFGSDVSEVITDTTPEGASFAEALLMSPSGHAILVYQYDEVPAK
;
A
#
# COMPACT_ATOMS: atom_id res chain seq x y z
N MET A 1 -3.88 77.34 56.83
CA MET A 1 -4.72 76.25 56.27
C MET A 1 -4.36 76.06 54.77
N ILE A 2 -3.54 75.09 54.45
CA ILE A 2 -3.15 74.82 53.09
C ILE A 2 -3.92 73.56 52.64
N SER A 3 -4.83 73.76 51.69
CA SER A 3 -5.64 72.68 51.11
C SER A 3 -4.85 71.99 49.99
N ILE A 4 -4.49 70.70 50.18
CA ILE A 4 -3.83 69.86 49.15
C ILE A 4 -4.90 69.00 48.51
N THR A 5 -5.24 69.28 47.27
CA THR A 5 -6.16 68.46 46.45
C THR A 5 -5.35 67.34 45.73
N PRO A 6 -5.66 66.07 45.87
CA PRO A 6 -4.94 65.02 45.22
C PRO A 6 -5.28 64.96 43.74
N LYS A 7 -4.27 64.93 42.86
CA LYS A 7 -4.34 64.85 41.45
C LYS A 7 -4.58 63.35 41.05
N GLN A 8 -5.72 63.04 40.51
CA GLN A 8 -6.09 61.69 40.04
C GLN A 8 -5.34 61.34 38.71
N PRO A 9 -4.71 60.17 38.58
CA PRO A 9 -4.07 59.76 37.35
C PRO A 9 -5.14 59.36 36.31
N LYS A 10 -5.12 60.00 35.15
CA LYS A 10 -5.92 59.62 33.97
C LYS A 10 -5.28 58.38 33.35
N TYR A 11 -5.76 57.19 33.72
CA TYR A 11 -5.39 55.96 33.03
C TYR A 11 -6.02 55.92 31.65
N GLN A 12 -5.16 55.80 30.60
CA GLN A 12 -5.58 55.66 29.22
C GLN A 12 -6.11 54.23 28.97
N ILE A 13 -7.38 53.99 29.18
CA ILE A 13 -8.05 52.69 28.95
C ILE A 13 -8.22 52.38 27.44
N ARG A 14 -7.98 53.35 26.55
CA ARG A 14 -8.22 53.20 25.11
C ARG A 14 -7.24 52.29 24.37
N SER A 15 -6.08 51.97 24.93
CA SER A 15 -5.06 51.14 24.25
C SER A 15 -5.28 49.65 24.42
N PHE A 16 -5.88 49.23 25.53
CA PHE A 16 -6.10 47.79 25.82
C PHE A 16 -7.19 47.15 24.93
N TRP A 17 -8.23 47.87 24.60
CA TRP A 17 -9.35 47.34 23.76
C TRP A 17 -8.93 47.04 22.31
N LYS A 18 -7.98 47.82 21.79
CA LYS A 18 -7.46 47.58 20.43
C LYS A 18 -6.57 46.32 20.34
N LEU A 19 -5.82 46.04 21.42
CA LEU A 19 -4.96 44.86 21.49
C LEU A 19 -5.78 43.56 21.66
N THR A 20 -6.83 43.58 22.49
CA THR A 20 -7.71 42.44 22.70
C THR A 20 -8.54 42.11 21.47
N LEU A 21 -9.00 43.12 20.70
CA LEU A 21 -9.73 42.86 19.45
C LEU A 21 -8.83 42.26 18.34
N ALA A 22 -7.58 42.76 18.24
CA ALA A 22 -6.62 42.23 17.27
C ALA A 22 -6.23 40.78 17.57
N LEU A 23 -6.07 40.43 18.85
CA LEU A 23 -5.72 39.09 19.29
C LEU A 23 -6.87 38.10 19.07
N SER A 24 -8.14 38.52 19.30
CA SER A 24 -9.34 37.73 19.03
C SER A 24 -9.53 37.44 17.53
N CYS A 25 -9.27 38.41 16.66
CA CYS A 25 -9.36 38.20 15.21
C CYS A 25 -8.28 37.24 14.70
N LEU A 26 -7.05 37.34 15.23
CA LEU A 26 -5.96 36.44 14.86
C LEU A 26 -6.26 34.98 15.29
N LEU A 27 -6.81 34.79 16.47
CA LEU A 27 -7.20 33.46 16.97
C LEU A 27 -8.35 32.84 16.15
N ALA A 28 -9.32 33.65 15.73
CA ALA A 28 -10.42 33.19 14.88
C ALA A 28 -9.96 32.79 13.47
N VAL A 29 -8.97 33.49 12.90
CA VAL A 29 -8.38 33.12 11.61
C VAL A 29 -7.55 31.83 11.69
N VAL A 30 -6.82 31.62 12.78
CA VAL A 30 -6.05 30.39 12.99
C VAL A 30 -6.98 29.18 13.22
N LEU A 31 -8.08 29.34 13.95
CA LEU A 31 -9.09 28.29 14.11
C LEU A 31 -9.83 27.95 12.80
N SER A 32 -10.09 28.94 11.95
CA SER A 32 -10.75 28.69 10.66
C SER A 32 -9.84 28.02 9.63
N LEU A 33 -8.50 28.18 9.74
CA LEU A 33 -7.53 27.45 8.91
C LEU A 33 -7.36 25.98 9.36
N ALA A 34 -7.58 25.69 10.64
CA ALA A 34 -7.52 24.32 11.17
C ALA A 34 -8.77 23.47 10.82
N SER A 35 -9.86 24.09 10.39
CA SER A 35 -11.13 23.39 10.13
C SER A 35 -11.32 22.94 8.67
N ASN A 36 -10.36 23.23 7.79
CA ASN A 36 -10.39 22.79 6.38
C ASN A 36 -9.59 21.50 6.14
N SER A 37 -9.57 20.57 7.08
CA SER A 37 -9.38 19.18 6.69
C SER A 37 -10.70 18.73 6.02
N VAL A 38 -10.89 19.15 4.77
CA VAL A 38 -11.76 18.44 3.84
C VAL A 38 -11.28 17.00 3.91
N ALA A 39 -12.09 16.11 4.50
CA ALA A 39 -11.91 14.70 4.34
C ALA A 39 -11.88 14.50 2.83
N ALA A 40 -10.68 14.33 2.28
CA ALA A 40 -10.50 14.03 0.88
C ALA A 40 -11.37 12.80 0.67
N SER A 41 -12.40 12.92 -0.15
CA SER A 41 -13.20 11.78 -0.61
C SER A 41 -12.20 10.79 -1.15
N GLU A 42 -11.96 9.68 -0.42
CA GLU A 42 -11.05 8.65 -0.88
C GLU A 42 -11.62 8.14 -2.19
N SER A 43 -10.99 8.51 -3.29
CA SER A 43 -11.32 7.97 -4.60
C SER A 43 -11.21 6.43 -4.53
N PRO A 44 -12.02 5.68 -5.28
CA PRO A 44 -11.84 4.24 -5.39
C PRO A 44 -10.38 3.91 -5.71
N ARG A 45 -9.76 3.03 -4.91
CA ARG A 45 -8.37 2.58 -5.10
C ARG A 45 -8.27 1.08 -4.90
N ILE A 46 -7.35 0.45 -5.61
CA ILE A 46 -7.00 -0.94 -5.35
C ILE A 46 -6.21 -0.97 -4.05
N LYS A 47 -6.79 -1.57 -3.02
CA LYS A 47 -6.15 -1.66 -1.70
C LYS A 47 -5.17 -2.82 -1.63
N ARG A 48 -5.50 -3.94 -2.26
CA ARG A 48 -4.65 -5.14 -2.27
C ARG A 48 -5.08 -6.13 -3.34
N ILE A 49 -4.14 -6.97 -3.72
CA ILE A 49 -4.37 -8.19 -4.49
C ILE A 49 -4.45 -9.35 -3.50
N SER A 50 -5.41 -10.26 -3.72
CA SER A 50 -5.56 -11.45 -2.89
C SER A 50 -5.35 -12.69 -3.76
N LEU A 51 -4.40 -13.54 -3.39
CA LEU A 51 -4.06 -14.76 -4.11
C LEU A 51 -4.26 -15.96 -3.20
N MET A 52 -4.86 -17.02 -3.75
CA MET A 52 -4.90 -18.31 -3.08
C MET A 52 -3.66 -19.11 -3.43
N THR A 53 -3.11 -19.82 -2.46
CA THR A 53 -1.92 -20.66 -2.65
C THR A 53 -2.14 -22.06 -2.08
N SER A 54 -1.57 -23.05 -2.71
CA SER A 54 -1.56 -24.43 -2.18
C SER A 54 -0.52 -24.62 -1.09
N ASP A 55 0.53 -23.79 -1.07
CA ASP A 55 1.62 -23.81 -0.10
C ASP A 55 1.96 -22.37 0.29
N LEU A 56 1.58 -21.97 1.51
CA LEU A 56 1.77 -20.62 2.00
C LEU A 56 3.26 -20.32 2.23
N ASP A 57 4.02 -21.28 2.78
CA ASP A 57 5.43 -21.07 3.10
C ASP A 57 6.25 -20.84 1.84
N GLN A 58 6.04 -21.67 0.82
CA GLN A 58 6.69 -21.54 -0.47
C GLN A 58 6.30 -20.23 -1.18
N SER A 59 5.03 -19.81 -1.07
CA SER A 59 4.58 -18.55 -1.65
C SER A 59 5.15 -17.34 -0.92
N ILE A 60 5.24 -17.36 0.40
CA ILE A 60 5.91 -16.30 1.17
C ILE A 60 7.38 -16.20 0.72
N ALA A 61 8.10 -17.32 0.68
CA ALA A 61 9.49 -17.34 0.23
C ALA A 61 9.64 -16.76 -1.20
N PHE A 62 8.77 -17.17 -2.13
CA PHE A 62 8.79 -16.61 -3.50
C PHE A 62 8.62 -15.09 -3.51
N PHE A 63 7.59 -14.56 -2.84
CA PHE A 63 7.34 -13.12 -2.86
C PHE A 63 8.41 -12.32 -2.10
N THR A 64 9.01 -12.88 -1.03
CA THR A 64 10.04 -12.17 -0.25
C THR A 64 11.43 -12.30 -0.85
N GLU A 65 11.84 -13.49 -1.26
CA GLU A 65 13.22 -13.77 -1.70
C GLU A 65 13.44 -13.51 -3.19
N VAL A 66 12.40 -13.72 -4.02
CA VAL A 66 12.50 -13.50 -5.47
C VAL A 66 12.07 -12.09 -5.84
N ILE A 67 10.85 -11.69 -5.43
CA ILE A 67 10.26 -10.40 -5.86
C ILE A 67 10.70 -9.23 -4.98
N GLY A 68 11.03 -9.47 -3.69
CA GLY A 68 11.48 -8.44 -2.76
C GLY A 68 10.37 -7.80 -1.91
N PHE A 69 9.22 -8.48 -1.74
CA PHE A 69 8.20 -8.05 -0.78
C PHE A 69 8.70 -8.23 0.66
N THR A 70 8.11 -7.48 1.58
CA THR A 70 8.32 -7.65 3.02
C THR A 70 7.12 -8.37 3.63
N LEU A 71 7.36 -9.40 4.42
CA LEU A 71 6.32 -10.08 5.20
C LEU A 71 5.93 -9.22 6.41
N ASP A 72 4.68 -8.72 6.45
CA ASP A 72 4.16 -7.95 7.58
C ASP A 72 3.48 -8.83 8.63
N PHE A 73 2.82 -9.88 8.17
CA PHE A 73 2.02 -10.73 9.04
C PHE A 73 1.87 -12.12 8.43
N GLU A 74 2.02 -13.12 9.27
CA GLU A 74 1.60 -14.50 9.03
C GLU A 74 0.80 -15.01 10.22
N GLY A 75 -0.24 -15.80 9.97
CA GLY A 75 -1.02 -16.39 11.04
C GLY A 75 -2.14 -17.29 10.54
N THR A 76 -2.78 -17.94 11.50
CA THR A 76 -3.91 -18.82 11.24
C THR A 76 -5.19 -18.20 11.80
N LEU A 77 -6.19 -18.09 10.95
CA LEU A 77 -7.54 -17.71 11.36
C LEU A 77 -8.23 -18.92 12.01
N PRO A 78 -8.78 -18.75 13.20
CA PRO A 78 -9.67 -19.75 13.76
C PRO A 78 -10.93 -19.95 12.89
N PRO A 79 -11.59 -21.12 13.00
CA PRO A 79 -12.82 -21.39 12.28
C PRO A 79 -13.89 -20.31 12.50
N ASN A 80 -14.59 -19.89 11.43
CA ASN A 80 -15.73 -18.97 11.46
C ASN A 80 -15.45 -17.57 12.04
N THR A 81 -14.19 -17.13 12.07
CA THR A 81 -13.83 -15.78 12.58
C THR A 81 -13.93 -14.68 11.53
N GLU A 82 -13.78 -15.03 10.25
CA GLU A 82 -13.83 -14.09 9.13
C GLU A 82 -14.97 -14.50 8.17
N PRO A 83 -16.18 -13.97 8.34
CA PRO A 83 -17.37 -14.44 7.61
C PRO A 83 -17.31 -14.18 6.11
N PHE A 84 -16.44 -13.27 5.64
CA PHE A 84 -16.29 -12.96 4.21
C PHE A 84 -15.45 -14.01 3.45
N LEU A 85 -14.59 -14.78 4.11
CA LEU A 85 -13.66 -15.69 3.42
C LEU A 85 -14.41 -16.77 2.62
N GLY A 86 -15.43 -17.38 3.22
CA GLY A 86 -16.26 -18.36 2.55
C GLY A 86 -16.88 -17.84 1.25
N PRO A 87 -17.71 -16.77 1.30
CA PRO A 87 -18.38 -16.23 0.11
C PRO A 87 -17.42 -15.64 -0.92
N VAL A 88 -16.33 -14.97 -0.49
CA VAL A 88 -15.41 -14.27 -1.41
C VAL A 88 -14.47 -15.25 -2.11
N PHE A 89 -13.92 -16.23 -1.37
CA PHE A 89 -12.91 -17.14 -1.89
C PHE A 89 -13.43 -18.57 -2.15
N ASN A 90 -14.70 -18.80 -1.86
CA ASN A 90 -15.32 -20.13 -1.97
C ASN A 90 -14.56 -21.22 -1.18
N VAL A 91 -14.12 -20.88 0.04
CA VAL A 91 -13.41 -21.77 0.95
C VAL A 91 -14.27 -22.18 2.13
N ASP A 92 -13.97 -23.34 2.72
CA ASP A 92 -14.63 -23.80 3.93
C ASP A 92 -14.11 -23.04 5.17
N SER A 93 -14.82 -21.98 5.55
CA SER A 93 -14.46 -21.16 6.71
C SER A 93 -14.65 -21.87 8.05
N ALA A 94 -15.27 -23.07 8.08
CA ALA A 94 -15.36 -23.90 9.29
C ALA A 94 -14.02 -24.57 9.65
N LYS A 95 -13.00 -24.44 8.82
CA LYS A 95 -11.63 -24.93 9.04
C LYS A 95 -10.68 -23.78 9.34
N PRO A 96 -9.58 -24.02 10.09
CA PRO A 96 -8.51 -23.05 10.24
C PRO A 96 -7.90 -22.71 8.88
N ILE A 97 -7.66 -21.42 8.61
CA ILE A 97 -7.10 -20.93 7.35
C ILE A 97 -5.81 -20.17 7.63
N ARG A 98 -4.68 -20.66 7.09
CA ARG A 98 -3.41 -19.93 7.15
C ARG A 98 -3.44 -18.78 6.14
N ARG A 99 -2.83 -17.65 6.51
CA ARG A 99 -2.75 -16.45 5.69
C ARG A 99 -1.50 -15.65 5.95
N ALA A 100 -1.11 -14.82 4.97
CA ALA A 100 -0.05 -13.83 5.12
C ALA A 100 -0.43 -12.50 4.47
N LEU A 101 0.16 -11.42 4.97
CA LEU A 101 0.10 -10.08 4.39
C LEU A 101 1.51 -9.61 4.08
N LEU A 102 1.72 -9.15 2.86
CA LEU A 102 3.01 -8.67 2.40
C LEU A 102 2.88 -7.25 1.84
N SER A 103 3.96 -6.49 1.96
CA SER A 103 4.09 -5.10 1.52
C SER A 103 5.20 -4.93 0.50
N THR A 104 5.06 -3.92 -0.34
CA THR A 104 6.19 -3.27 -1.01
C THR A 104 6.49 -1.95 -0.28
N ALA A 105 7.54 -1.24 -0.67
CA ALA A 105 7.86 0.08 -0.12
C ALA A 105 6.75 1.11 -0.35
N SER A 106 6.02 1.00 -1.49
CA SER A 106 4.94 1.92 -1.87
C SER A 106 3.55 1.44 -1.46
N GLU A 107 3.34 0.12 -1.31
CA GLU A 107 2.02 -0.49 -1.10
C GLU A 107 1.97 -1.32 0.18
N PRO A 108 1.70 -0.70 1.34
CA PRO A 108 1.58 -1.41 2.61
C PRO A 108 0.45 -2.44 2.56
N ARG A 109 0.77 -3.70 2.88
CA ARG A 109 -0.19 -4.83 2.85
C ARG A 109 -0.92 -4.97 1.52
N GLY A 110 -0.20 -4.69 0.42
CA GLY A 110 -0.73 -4.73 -0.94
C GLY A 110 -1.00 -6.15 -1.44
N LEU A 111 -0.37 -7.16 -0.85
CA LEU A 111 -0.58 -8.57 -1.19
C LEU A 111 -1.13 -9.35 0.01
N PHE A 112 -2.17 -10.14 -0.24
CA PHE A 112 -2.77 -11.05 0.73
C PHE A 112 -2.72 -12.48 0.18
N LEU A 113 -2.05 -13.38 0.88
CA LEU A 113 -1.96 -14.79 0.57
C LEU A 113 -2.88 -15.58 1.50
N ILE A 114 -3.63 -16.52 0.93
CA ILE A 114 -4.56 -17.42 1.63
C ILE A 114 -4.21 -18.85 1.25
N GLU A 115 -3.90 -19.70 2.24
CA GLU A 115 -3.62 -21.11 1.98
C GLU A 115 -4.90 -21.90 1.71
N HIS A 116 -4.89 -22.62 0.58
CA HIS A 116 -5.87 -23.66 0.27
C HIS A 116 -5.16 -24.86 -0.34
N ARG A 117 -4.75 -25.81 0.49
CA ARG A 117 -3.88 -26.94 0.13
C ARG A 117 -4.41 -27.80 -1.02
N GLN A 118 -5.70 -27.78 -1.29
CA GLN A 118 -6.34 -28.50 -2.38
C GLN A 118 -6.53 -27.61 -3.64
N LEU A 119 -5.91 -26.41 -3.67
CA LEU A 119 -5.96 -25.57 -4.85
C LEU A 119 -5.34 -26.32 -6.04
N PRO A 120 -6.07 -26.52 -7.14
CA PRO A 120 -5.46 -27.11 -8.32
C PRO A 120 -4.42 -26.16 -8.89
N LEU A 121 -3.30 -26.69 -9.36
CA LEU A 121 -2.33 -25.89 -10.11
C LEU A 121 -3.01 -25.28 -11.33
N LEU A 122 -2.76 -23.98 -11.54
CA LEU A 122 -3.26 -23.30 -12.70
C LEU A 122 -2.59 -23.85 -13.98
N ASP A 123 -3.37 -24.02 -15.05
CA ASP A 123 -2.85 -24.44 -16.33
C ASP A 123 -1.95 -23.33 -16.91
N LYS A 124 -0.65 -23.62 -17.02
CA LYS A 124 0.34 -22.67 -17.53
C LYS A 124 0.18 -22.33 -19.00
N THR A 125 -0.53 -23.16 -19.75
CA THR A 125 -0.76 -23.01 -21.21
C THR A 125 -2.06 -22.30 -21.54
N ALA A 126 -2.99 -22.23 -20.59
CA ALA A 126 -4.27 -21.54 -20.78
C ALA A 126 -4.10 -20.01 -20.79
N PRO A 127 -5.01 -19.28 -21.45
CA PRO A 127 -5.07 -17.82 -21.32
C PRO A 127 -5.16 -17.41 -19.84
N ARG A 128 -4.36 -16.44 -19.43
CA ARG A 128 -4.28 -15.98 -18.05
C ARG A 128 -5.31 -14.88 -17.78
N PRO A 129 -6.36 -15.14 -17.00
CA PRO A 129 -7.41 -14.14 -16.76
C PRO A 129 -6.91 -13.00 -15.85
N VAL A 130 -5.86 -13.23 -15.07
CA VAL A 130 -5.25 -12.24 -14.16
C VAL A 130 -3.74 -12.39 -14.23
N VAL A 131 -3.05 -11.26 -14.32
CA VAL A 131 -1.60 -11.13 -14.19
C VAL A 131 -1.34 -10.04 -13.15
N THR A 132 -0.51 -10.33 -12.17
CA THR A 132 -0.04 -9.31 -11.21
C THR A 132 1.19 -8.63 -11.82
N VAL A 133 1.15 -7.30 -11.93
CA VAL A 133 2.27 -6.53 -12.49
C VAL A 133 3.03 -5.87 -11.35
N VAL A 134 4.35 -6.08 -11.31
CA VAL A 134 5.23 -5.58 -10.23
C VAL A 134 6.43 -4.87 -10.84
N GLN A 135 6.64 -3.62 -10.48
CA GLN A 135 7.88 -2.94 -10.78
C GLN A 135 8.97 -3.42 -9.81
N VAL A 136 10.13 -3.74 -10.36
CA VAL A 136 11.33 -4.15 -9.59
C VAL A 136 12.46 -3.15 -9.84
N ASP A 137 13.38 -3.04 -8.88
CA ASP A 137 14.52 -2.13 -8.99
C ASP A 137 15.63 -2.70 -9.90
N ASP A 138 15.77 -4.03 -9.92
CA ASP A 138 16.75 -4.75 -10.73
C ASP A 138 16.08 -6.00 -11.31
N LEU A 139 15.79 -5.94 -12.62
CA LEU A 139 15.13 -7.04 -13.33
C LEU A 139 16.05 -8.25 -13.45
N GLU A 140 17.31 -8.06 -13.83
CA GLU A 140 18.28 -9.15 -14.03
C GLU A 140 18.47 -9.94 -12.72
N GLU A 141 18.73 -9.24 -11.61
CA GLU A 141 18.86 -9.88 -10.30
C GLU A 141 17.58 -10.61 -9.89
N THR A 142 16.40 -10.04 -10.18
CA THR A 142 15.11 -10.68 -9.89
C THR A 142 14.90 -11.96 -10.69
N LEU A 143 15.27 -11.96 -11.98
CA LEU A 143 15.17 -13.16 -12.83
C LEU A 143 16.17 -14.25 -12.40
N ASP A 144 17.37 -13.86 -11.97
CA ASP A 144 18.35 -14.79 -11.42
C ASP A 144 17.84 -15.46 -10.15
N ARG A 145 17.27 -14.69 -9.21
CA ARG A 145 16.62 -15.23 -7.99
C ARG A 145 15.44 -16.16 -8.35
N ALA A 146 14.62 -15.77 -9.33
CA ALA A 146 13.50 -16.60 -9.78
C ALA A 146 13.97 -17.95 -10.36
N THR A 147 15.01 -17.93 -11.16
CA THR A 147 15.62 -19.13 -11.73
C THR A 147 16.21 -20.04 -10.65
N GLN A 148 16.93 -19.47 -9.68
CA GLN A 148 17.47 -20.22 -8.54
C GLN A 148 16.37 -20.80 -7.64
N PHE A 149 15.26 -20.10 -7.52
CA PHE A 149 14.08 -20.56 -6.79
C PHE A 149 13.34 -21.70 -7.52
N GLY A 150 13.62 -21.90 -8.80
CA GLY A 150 12.97 -22.91 -9.64
C GLY A 150 11.66 -22.47 -10.27
N SER A 151 11.44 -21.15 -10.39
CA SER A 151 10.29 -20.59 -11.11
C SER A 151 10.47 -20.69 -12.62
N ASP A 152 9.37 -20.86 -13.35
CA ASP A 152 9.38 -20.66 -14.80
C ASP A 152 9.53 -19.15 -15.10
N VAL A 153 10.50 -18.82 -15.94
CA VAL A 153 10.82 -17.47 -16.37
C VAL A 153 10.70 -17.37 -17.88
N SER A 154 10.00 -16.35 -18.39
CA SER A 154 9.89 -16.10 -19.84
C SER A 154 11.17 -15.44 -20.38
N GLU A 155 11.27 -15.32 -21.69
CA GLU A 155 12.20 -14.40 -22.32
C GLU A 155 11.91 -12.97 -21.88
N VAL A 156 12.97 -12.13 -21.77
CA VAL A 156 12.84 -10.70 -21.51
C VAL A 156 12.36 -10.00 -22.78
N ILE A 157 11.35 -9.17 -22.63
CA ILE A 157 10.85 -8.29 -23.69
C ILE A 157 11.23 -6.86 -23.34
N THR A 158 11.71 -6.11 -24.32
CA THR A 158 11.97 -4.67 -24.20
C THR A 158 11.03 -3.90 -25.09
N ASP A 159 10.46 -2.82 -24.58
CA ASP A 159 9.55 -1.96 -25.32
C ASP A 159 9.63 -0.52 -24.81
N THR A 160 8.85 0.37 -25.41
CA THR A 160 8.79 1.79 -25.05
C THR A 160 7.34 2.19 -24.83
N THR A 161 7.07 2.89 -23.72
CA THR A 161 5.73 3.40 -23.43
C THR A 161 5.32 4.48 -24.45
N PRO A 162 4.02 4.78 -24.58
CA PRO A 162 3.55 5.88 -25.44
C PRO A 162 4.18 7.24 -25.10
N GLU A 163 4.63 7.44 -23.86
CA GLU A 163 5.32 8.63 -23.37
C GLU A 163 6.83 8.62 -23.65
N GLY A 164 7.36 7.54 -24.22
CA GLY A 164 8.76 7.42 -24.64
C GLY A 164 9.71 6.83 -23.59
N ALA A 165 9.21 6.29 -22.49
CA ALA A 165 10.04 5.60 -21.50
C ALA A 165 10.33 4.17 -21.95
N SER A 166 11.60 3.78 -22.03
CA SER A 166 12.01 2.39 -22.30
C SER A 166 11.91 1.54 -21.04
N PHE A 167 11.47 0.30 -21.22
CA PHE A 167 11.37 -0.68 -20.13
C PHE A 167 11.71 -2.08 -20.63
N ALA A 168 12.06 -2.94 -19.68
CA ALA A 168 12.22 -4.37 -19.88
C ALA A 168 11.27 -5.11 -18.93
N GLU A 169 10.71 -6.23 -19.39
CA GLU A 169 9.79 -7.05 -18.62
C GLU A 169 9.96 -8.54 -18.88
N ALA A 170 9.57 -9.35 -17.90
CA ALA A 170 9.49 -10.79 -18.04
C ALA A 170 8.37 -11.36 -17.17
N LEU A 171 7.85 -12.51 -17.58
CA LEU A 171 6.83 -13.23 -16.83
C LEU A 171 7.49 -14.28 -15.92
N LEU A 172 7.09 -14.30 -14.66
CA LEU A 172 7.41 -15.32 -13.67
C LEU A 172 6.17 -16.10 -13.31
N MET A 173 6.34 -17.39 -12.99
CA MET A 173 5.26 -18.20 -12.44
C MET A 173 5.51 -18.45 -10.95
N SER A 174 4.57 -18.01 -10.10
CA SER A 174 4.63 -18.33 -8.68
C SER A 174 4.47 -19.83 -8.42
N PRO A 175 4.81 -20.35 -7.23
CA PRO A 175 4.68 -21.77 -6.89
C PRO A 175 3.27 -22.35 -7.12
N SER A 176 2.23 -21.54 -6.95
CA SER A 176 0.83 -21.94 -7.17
C SER A 176 0.32 -21.62 -8.58
N GLY A 177 1.20 -21.22 -9.49
CA GLY A 177 0.86 -20.97 -10.90
C GLY A 177 0.29 -19.60 -11.19
N HIS A 178 0.37 -18.63 -10.27
CA HIS A 178 0.00 -17.26 -10.59
C HIS A 178 1.05 -16.61 -11.49
N ALA A 179 0.58 -15.90 -12.51
CA ALA A 179 1.43 -15.14 -13.41
C ALA A 179 1.81 -13.78 -12.78
N ILE A 180 3.09 -13.52 -12.68
CA ILE A 180 3.65 -12.28 -12.17
C ILE A 180 4.51 -11.67 -13.28
N LEU A 181 4.07 -10.54 -13.84
CA LEU A 181 4.86 -9.76 -14.77
C LEU A 181 5.75 -8.81 -13.97
N VAL A 182 7.05 -9.02 -14.03
CA VAL A 182 8.03 -8.11 -13.43
C VAL A 182 8.60 -7.20 -14.50
N TYR A 183 8.74 -5.91 -14.20
CA TYR A 183 9.29 -4.94 -15.13
C TYR A 183 10.19 -3.92 -14.44
N GLN A 184 11.09 -3.36 -15.23
CA GLN A 184 11.98 -2.27 -14.83
C GLN A 184 12.01 -1.22 -15.93
N TYR A 185 11.97 0.07 -15.57
CA TYR A 185 12.28 1.15 -16.50
C TYR A 185 13.79 1.34 -16.63
N ASP A 186 14.29 1.57 -17.85
CA ASP A 186 15.70 1.93 -18.07
C ASP A 186 16.03 3.28 -17.44
N GLU A 187 15.07 4.23 -17.51
CA GLU A 187 15.11 5.51 -16.82
C GLU A 187 13.73 5.75 -16.19
N VAL A 188 13.69 6.16 -14.92
CA VAL A 188 12.42 6.48 -14.25
C VAL A 188 11.80 7.70 -14.95
N PRO A 189 10.60 7.60 -15.52
CA PRO A 189 9.95 8.74 -16.16
C PRO A 189 9.82 9.90 -15.17
N ALA A 190 10.20 11.11 -15.59
CA ALA A 190 9.98 12.32 -14.80
C ALA A 190 8.48 12.50 -14.54
N LYS A 191 8.09 12.67 -13.28
CA LYS A 191 6.69 12.93 -12.87
C LYS A 191 6.25 14.32 -13.21
#